data_c709aadd50e51ffed579b68dca813113
#
_entry.id   c709aadd50e51ffed579b68dca813113
#
_cell.length_a   1.000
_cell.length_b   1.000
_cell.length_c   1.000
_cell.angle_alpha   90.00
_cell.angle_beta   90.00
_cell.angle_gamma   90.00
#
_symmetry.space_group_name_H-M   'P 1'
#
loop_
_entity.id
_entity.type
_entity.pdbx_description
1 polymer ?
#
loop_
_entity_poly.entity_id
_entity_poly.type
_entity_poly.pdbx_seq_one_letter_code
_entity_poly.pdbx_strand_id
1 'polypeptide(L)'
;MDRSKIRNFSIVAHIDHGKSTLADRILEQTKAVPLREMENQLLDNMDLERERGITIKAHAVTLVYTASDGEDYVFNLIDTPGHVDFNYEVSRSLAACEGAVLVVDASQGIEAQTLANTYLAVDAGLEIVPVVNKIDLPSADPERVCHEIEDVIGIPAMDAPRISAKTGENIGEVMERIVTDIPAPGGDETDPLRALVFDSYYDAYRGVIVYVRVKDGTVKPGDTIRMMATGGEFSVVECGFLRATSLEPAEALYAGEVGYIAASIKDVRHARVGDTVTLADRPAAEPLAGYRAVQPMVFCGIYPADGAHYTDLRDALEKLQLNDASLTFEPETSVALGFGFRCGFLGLLHMEIIQERLEREYNLDLITTAPSVVYKIKKTNGEEISIDNPTNYPDPATIASAEEPITNAHIYSPTEYVGNIMELCQERRGVFKDMKYIDTDRVDIHYELPLNEIIYDFFDALKSRTRGYASFDYELMGYRKSELVKLDIMLNGEVVDALSFILHAEKAYPRARKMTEKLKEKIPRQLFEVPIQACVGGKIIARETVKAMRKDVLAKCYGGDITRKKKLLEKQKEGKKRMRQLGTVEVPQEAFMSVLKLDE
;
A
#
# COMPACT_ATOMS: atom_id res chain seq x y z
N MET A 1 5.49 10.72 -35.41
CA MET A 1 4.14 11.28 -35.11
C MET A 1 4.28 12.77 -34.86
N ASP A 2 3.28 13.61 -35.18
CA ASP A 2 3.42 15.05 -34.87
C ASP A 2 3.31 15.27 -33.35
N ARG A 3 4.41 15.69 -32.70
CA ARG A 3 4.48 15.89 -31.27
C ARG A 3 3.48 16.93 -30.75
N SER A 4 3.12 17.93 -31.55
CA SER A 4 2.13 18.95 -31.18
C SER A 4 0.74 18.36 -30.86
N LYS A 5 0.47 17.17 -31.38
CA LYS A 5 -0.80 16.44 -31.22
C LYS A 5 -0.75 15.35 -30.15
N ILE A 6 0.34 15.23 -29.38
CA ILE A 6 0.44 14.30 -28.26
C ILE A 6 -0.07 14.97 -26.99
N ARG A 7 -0.84 14.22 -26.18
CA ARG A 7 -1.29 14.62 -24.84
C ARG A 7 -0.99 13.48 -23.85
N ASN A 8 -0.03 13.70 -22.96
CA ASN A 8 0.31 12.77 -21.91
C ASN A 8 -0.33 13.24 -20.62
N PHE A 9 -1.25 12.49 -20.08
CA PHE A 9 -1.99 12.88 -18.88
C PHE A 9 -2.33 11.70 -17.99
N SER A 10 -2.58 12.02 -16.73
CA SER A 10 -3.08 11.09 -15.73
C SER A 10 -4.46 11.52 -15.24
N ILE A 11 -5.25 10.58 -14.72
CA ILE A 11 -6.48 10.88 -13.99
C ILE A 11 -6.18 10.74 -12.51
N VAL A 12 -6.39 11.83 -11.77
CA VAL A 12 -6.24 11.89 -10.32
C VAL A 12 -7.59 12.12 -9.66
N ALA A 13 -7.87 11.35 -8.61
CA ALA A 13 -9.15 11.40 -7.91
C ALA A 13 -9.00 10.82 -6.51
N HIS A 14 -9.93 11.15 -5.62
CA HIS A 14 -10.16 10.37 -4.41
C HIS A 14 -10.78 9.01 -4.74
N ILE A 15 -10.69 8.06 -3.82
CA ILE A 15 -11.35 6.74 -3.92
C ILE A 15 -12.85 6.98 -4.12
N ASP A 16 -13.47 6.20 -4.99
CA ASP A 16 -14.90 6.28 -5.34
C ASP A 16 -15.37 7.57 -6.05
N HIS A 17 -14.50 8.53 -6.39
CA HIS A 17 -14.91 9.71 -7.18
C HIS A 17 -15.17 9.40 -8.66
N GLY A 18 -14.87 8.18 -9.11
CA GLY A 18 -15.20 7.69 -10.44
C GLY A 18 -14.06 7.76 -11.45
N LYS A 19 -12.81 7.68 -11.00
CA LYS A 19 -11.59 7.64 -11.80
C LYS A 19 -11.63 6.54 -12.87
N SER A 20 -11.74 5.27 -12.47
CA SER A 20 -11.75 4.11 -13.38
C SER A 20 -12.97 4.14 -14.31
N THR A 21 -14.13 4.65 -13.84
CA THR A 21 -15.31 4.82 -14.68
C THR A 21 -15.10 5.88 -15.77
N LEU A 22 -14.41 6.99 -15.46
CA LEU A 22 -14.05 8.00 -16.47
C LEU A 22 -13.04 7.43 -17.47
N ALA A 23 -12.04 6.68 -17.03
CA ALA A 23 -11.09 6.00 -17.88
C ALA A 23 -11.80 5.07 -18.88
N ASP A 24 -12.75 4.25 -18.42
CA ASP A 24 -13.60 3.41 -19.30
C ASP A 24 -14.36 4.22 -20.35
N ARG A 25 -14.91 5.39 -19.99
CA ARG A 25 -15.60 6.27 -20.94
C ARG A 25 -14.67 6.86 -22.00
N ILE A 26 -13.44 7.21 -21.61
CA ILE A 26 -12.41 7.68 -22.56
C ILE A 26 -12.05 6.54 -23.53
N LEU A 27 -11.87 5.30 -23.05
CA LEU A 27 -11.64 4.13 -23.89
C LEU A 27 -12.79 3.85 -24.86
N GLU A 28 -14.02 3.99 -24.41
CA GLU A 28 -15.24 3.82 -25.22
C GLU A 28 -15.33 4.88 -26.33
N GLN A 29 -15.14 6.17 -26.00
CA GLN A 29 -15.23 7.26 -26.96
C GLN A 29 -14.13 7.24 -28.01
N THR A 30 -12.93 6.83 -27.62
CA THR A 30 -11.80 6.65 -28.56
C THR A 30 -11.88 5.35 -29.35
N LYS A 31 -12.89 4.48 -29.07
CA LYS A 31 -13.05 3.17 -29.70
C LYS A 31 -11.79 2.30 -29.60
N ALA A 32 -11.04 2.47 -28.52
CA ALA A 32 -9.79 1.75 -28.29
C ALA A 32 -10.00 0.24 -28.15
N VAL A 33 -11.21 -0.15 -27.70
CA VAL A 33 -11.63 -1.53 -27.55
C VAL A 33 -13.01 -1.71 -28.18
N PRO A 34 -13.26 -2.81 -28.92
CA PRO A 34 -14.59 -3.10 -29.45
C PRO A 34 -15.63 -3.16 -28.32
N LEU A 35 -16.82 -2.56 -28.52
CA LEU A 35 -17.89 -2.51 -27.50
C LEU A 35 -18.24 -3.89 -26.90
N ARG A 36 -18.10 -4.98 -27.66
CA ARG A 36 -18.35 -6.36 -27.19
C ARG A 36 -17.28 -6.88 -26.21
N GLU A 37 -16.13 -6.24 -26.15
CA GLU A 37 -14.97 -6.59 -25.31
C GLU A 37 -14.77 -5.57 -24.18
N MET A 38 -15.62 -4.53 -24.11
CA MET A 38 -15.64 -3.58 -23.02
C MET A 38 -16.21 -4.24 -21.76
N GLU A 39 -15.42 -4.24 -20.71
CA GLU A 39 -15.80 -4.62 -19.35
C GLU A 39 -15.71 -3.40 -18.45
N ASN A 40 -16.39 -3.42 -17.30
CA ASN A 40 -16.24 -2.38 -16.32
C ASN A 40 -14.84 -2.42 -15.70
N GLN A 41 -14.22 -1.27 -15.52
CA GLN A 41 -12.86 -1.15 -14.98
C GLN A 41 -11.84 -1.94 -15.83
N LEU A 42 -11.85 -1.70 -17.14
CA LEU A 42 -11.04 -2.45 -18.11
C LEU A 42 -9.53 -2.31 -17.84
N LEU A 43 -9.08 -1.15 -17.36
CA LEU A 43 -7.68 -0.91 -17.02
C LEU A 43 -7.27 -1.57 -15.69
N ASP A 44 -8.22 -1.87 -14.81
CA ASP A 44 -7.97 -2.59 -13.56
C ASP A 44 -7.86 -4.09 -13.87
N ASN A 45 -6.63 -4.55 -14.17
CA ASN A 45 -6.38 -5.91 -14.68
C ASN A 45 -6.36 -6.98 -13.59
N MET A 46 -6.23 -6.60 -12.32
CA MET A 46 -6.23 -7.53 -11.21
C MET A 46 -7.66 -7.75 -10.68
N ASP A 47 -8.00 -9.00 -10.36
CA ASP A 47 -9.28 -9.29 -9.69
C ASP A 47 -9.44 -8.51 -8.39
N LEU A 48 -8.33 -8.31 -7.66
CA LEU A 48 -8.30 -7.53 -6.42
C LEU A 48 -8.62 -6.04 -6.63
N GLU A 49 -8.18 -5.44 -7.74
CA GLU A 49 -8.52 -4.05 -8.10
C GLU A 49 -10.03 -3.91 -8.29
N ARG A 50 -10.64 -4.83 -9.04
CA ARG A 50 -12.08 -4.85 -9.31
C ARG A 50 -12.92 -5.14 -8.07
N GLU A 51 -12.49 -6.08 -7.22
CA GLU A 51 -13.19 -6.42 -5.97
C GLU A 51 -13.16 -5.27 -4.95
N ARG A 52 -12.02 -4.58 -4.84
CA ARG A 52 -11.83 -3.48 -3.88
C ARG A 52 -12.24 -2.12 -4.44
N GLY A 53 -12.47 -2.01 -5.75
CA GLY A 53 -12.81 -0.76 -6.43
C GLY A 53 -11.67 0.28 -6.42
N ILE A 54 -10.42 -0.17 -6.34
CA ILE A 54 -9.22 0.69 -6.31
C ILE A 54 -8.21 0.24 -7.35
N THR A 55 -7.59 1.19 -8.02
CA THR A 55 -6.40 0.91 -8.85
C THR A 55 -5.21 0.69 -7.94
N ILE A 56 -4.53 -0.46 -8.08
CA ILE A 56 -3.35 -0.84 -7.30
C ILE A 56 -2.09 -0.50 -8.10
N LYS A 57 -2.08 -0.83 -9.38
CA LYS A 57 -0.93 -0.64 -10.27
C LYS A 57 -1.24 0.39 -11.35
N ALA A 58 -0.26 1.25 -11.66
CA ALA A 58 -0.40 2.19 -12.76
C ALA A 58 -0.52 1.45 -14.11
N HIS A 59 -1.46 1.88 -14.94
CA HIS A 59 -1.63 1.40 -16.32
C HIS A 59 -1.49 2.53 -17.31
N ALA A 60 -0.74 2.30 -18.37
CA ALA A 60 -0.61 3.26 -19.46
C ALA A 60 -1.26 2.71 -20.74
N VAL A 61 -1.99 3.58 -21.43
CA VAL A 61 -2.63 3.24 -22.70
C VAL A 61 -2.52 4.39 -23.69
N THR A 62 -2.15 4.05 -24.94
CA THR A 62 -2.09 4.99 -26.06
C THR A 62 -3.36 4.89 -26.89
N LEU A 63 -4.06 6.02 -27.01
CA LEU A 63 -5.36 6.16 -27.67
C LEU A 63 -5.27 7.18 -28.81
N VAL A 64 -6.20 7.14 -29.75
CA VAL A 64 -6.34 8.15 -30.79
C VAL A 64 -7.72 8.79 -30.65
N TYR A 65 -7.75 10.10 -30.54
CA TYR A 65 -8.97 10.91 -30.44
C TYR A 65 -9.05 11.90 -31.58
N THR A 66 -10.14 11.86 -32.35
CA THR A 66 -10.44 12.87 -33.36
C THR A 66 -11.20 14.01 -32.69
N ALA A 67 -10.57 15.16 -32.55
CA ALA A 67 -11.13 16.34 -31.87
C ALA A 67 -12.13 17.11 -32.74
N SER A 68 -12.78 18.10 -32.15
CA SER A 68 -13.77 18.96 -32.83
C SER A 68 -13.19 19.78 -33.99
N ASP A 69 -11.86 20.02 -34.00
CA ASP A 69 -11.13 20.64 -35.11
C ASP A 69 -10.93 19.72 -36.33
N GLY A 70 -11.31 18.46 -36.21
CA GLY A 70 -11.19 17.43 -37.23
C GLY A 70 -9.80 16.78 -37.32
N GLU A 71 -8.91 17.08 -36.38
CA GLU A 71 -7.56 16.54 -36.31
C GLU A 71 -7.48 15.37 -35.31
N ASP A 72 -6.56 14.44 -35.59
CA ASP A 72 -6.31 13.30 -34.72
C ASP A 72 -5.23 13.62 -33.68
N TYR A 73 -5.57 13.45 -32.41
CA TYR A 73 -4.67 13.59 -31.28
C TYR A 73 -4.33 12.24 -30.68
N VAL A 74 -3.09 12.09 -30.21
CA VAL A 74 -2.65 10.90 -29.49
C VAL A 74 -2.73 11.19 -28.00
N PHE A 75 -3.57 10.43 -27.32
CA PHE A 75 -3.74 10.47 -25.87
C PHE A 75 -2.96 9.33 -25.23
N ASN A 76 -1.98 9.65 -24.41
CA ASN A 76 -1.33 8.70 -23.55
C ASN A 76 -1.92 8.88 -22.14
N LEU A 77 -2.92 8.06 -21.83
CA LEU A 77 -3.52 8.00 -20.50
C LEU A 77 -2.66 7.12 -19.61
N ILE A 78 -2.16 7.67 -18.51
CA ILE A 78 -1.45 6.94 -17.46
C ILE A 78 -2.37 6.91 -16.24
N ASP A 79 -3.06 5.79 -16.04
CA ASP A 79 -3.95 5.59 -14.90
C ASP A 79 -3.12 5.35 -13.63
N THR A 80 -3.44 6.04 -12.54
CA THR A 80 -2.65 6.04 -11.29
C THR A 80 -3.46 5.50 -10.13
N PRO A 81 -2.82 4.84 -9.15
CA PRO A 81 -3.48 4.53 -7.89
C PRO A 81 -4.03 5.79 -7.21
N GLY A 82 -5.12 5.62 -6.45
CA GLY A 82 -5.72 6.74 -5.70
C GLY A 82 -5.41 6.74 -4.20
N HIS A 83 -4.77 5.69 -3.67
CA HIS A 83 -4.58 5.49 -2.22
C HIS A 83 -3.22 6.01 -1.74
N VAL A 84 -3.17 6.53 -0.50
CA VAL A 84 -1.96 7.10 0.13
C VAL A 84 -0.76 6.16 0.14
N ASP A 85 -0.95 4.87 0.34
CA ASP A 85 0.13 3.89 0.34
C ASP A 85 0.89 3.83 -0.99
N PHE A 86 0.25 4.27 -2.09
CA PHE A 86 0.81 4.27 -3.44
C PHE A 86 1.25 5.65 -3.95
N ASN A 87 1.39 6.65 -3.07
CA ASN A 87 1.82 8.01 -3.44
C ASN A 87 3.11 8.03 -4.26
N TYR A 88 4.00 7.06 -4.02
CA TYR A 88 5.23 6.93 -4.79
C TYR A 88 4.97 6.52 -6.25
N GLU A 89 4.03 5.61 -6.50
CA GLU A 89 3.62 5.21 -7.86
C GLU A 89 2.90 6.36 -8.57
N VAL A 90 2.05 7.08 -7.84
CA VAL A 90 1.39 8.31 -8.33
C VAL A 90 2.42 9.33 -8.79
N SER A 91 3.39 9.67 -7.93
CA SER A 91 4.45 10.65 -8.25
C SER A 91 5.24 10.30 -9.51
N ARG A 92 5.54 9.02 -9.74
CA ARG A 92 6.26 8.56 -10.95
C ARG A 92 5.41 8.67 -12.21
N SER A 93 4.17 8.25 -12.13
CA SER A 93 3.23 8.31 -13.24
C SER A 93 2.99 9.76 -13.65
N LEU A 94 2.84 10.66 -12.68
CA LEU A 94 2.73 12.11 -12.92
C LEU A 94 3.98 12.67 -13.58
N ALA A 95 5.19 12.25 -13.19
CA ALA A 95 6.44 12.70 -13.83
C ALA A 95 6.55 12.32 -15.32
N ALA A 96 5.77 11.36 -15.79
CA ALA A 96 5.66 10.98 -17.19
C ALA A 96 4.64 11.80 -17.99
N CYS A 97 3.84 12.65 -17.33
CA CYS A 97 2.75 13.43 -17.90
C CYS A 97 3.13 14.90 -18.11
N GLU A 98 2.30 15.61 -18.88
CA GLU A 98 2.25 17.07 -19.00
C GLU A 98 0.98 17.65 -18.37
N GLY A 99 -0.04 16.83 -18.10
CA GLY A 99 -1.27 17.26 -17.44
C GLY A 99 -1.91 16.20 -16.54
N ALA A 100 -2.83 16.65 -15.69
CA ALA A 100 -3.62 15.80 -14.83
C ALA A 100 -5.10 16.21 -14.90
N VAL A 101 -5.98 15.22 -15.10
CA VAL A 101 -7.43 15.40 -15.01
C VAL A 101 -7.85 15.15 -13.57
N LEU A 102 -8.24 16.20 -12.87
CA LEU A 102 -8.67 16.13 -11.47
C LEU A 102 -10.17 15.87 -11.39
N VAL A 103 -10.56 14.68 -10.95
CA VAL A 103 -11.96 14.29 -10.85
C VAL A 103 -12.47 14.47 -9.43
N VAL A 104 -13.49 15.30 -9.25
CA VAL A 104 -14.13 15.59 -7.95
C VAL A 104 -15.61 15.21 -8.00
N ASP A 105 -16.08 14.51 -6.97
CA ASP A 105 -17.48 14.11 -6.83
C ASP A 105 -18.37 15.34 -6.53
N ALA A 106 -19.40 15.55 -7.34
CA ALA A 106 -20.35 16.67 -7.18
C ALA A 106 -21.13 16.65 -5.86
N SER A 107 -21.20 15.52 -5.17
CA SER A 107 -21.91 15.38 -3.90
C SER A 107 -20.98 15.49 -2.68
N GLN A 108 -19.77 14.94 -2.78
CA GLN A 108 -18.80 14.88 -1.69
C GLN A 108 -17.85 16.09 -1.65
N GLY A 109 -17.45 16.61 -2.83
CA GLY A 109 -16.49 17.70 -2.95
C GLY A 109 -15.05 17.24 -2.75
N ILE A 110 -14.19 18.12 -2.25
CA ILE A 110 -12.76 17.84 -2.04
C ILE A 110 -12.57 16.96 -0.80
N GLU A 111 -11.72 15.94 -0.93
CA GLU A 111 -11.32 15.05 0.14
C GLU A 111 -9.77 14.95 0.26
N ALA A 112 -9.26 14.28 1.30
CA ALA A 112 -7.84 14.23 1.63
C ALA A 112 -6.95 13.86 0.42
N GLN A 113 -7.28 12.76 -0.25
CA GLN A 113 -6.50 12.28 -1.39
C GLN A 113 -6.63 13.18 -2.63
N THR A 114 -7.75 13.91 -2.77
CA THR A 114 -7.91 14.92 -3.82
C THR A 114 -6.82 15.97 -3.69
N LEU A 115 -6.61 16.50 -2.49
CA LEU A 115 -5.59 17.51 -2.22
C LEU A 115 -4.18 16.95 -2.34
N ALA A 116 -3.90 15.81 -1.71
CA ALA A 116 -2.59 15.18 -1.75
C ALA A 116 -2.13 14.90 -3.20
N ASN A 117 -3.00 14.30 -4.01
CA ASN A 117 -2.69 14.02 -5.41
C ASN A 117 -2.59 15.29 -6.26
N THR A 118 -3.38 16.31 -5.95
CA THR A 118 -3.29 17.61 -6.64
C THR A 118 -1.96 18.28 -6.35
N TYR A 119 -1.50 18.30 -5.09
CA TYR A 119 -0.19 18.86 -4.75
C TYR A 119 0.95 18.10 -5.42
N LEU A 120 0.89 16.77 -5.50
CA LEU A 120 1.87 15.98 -6.25
C LEU A 120 1.89 16.37 -7.75
N ALA A 121 0.72 16.66 -8.34
CA ALA A 121 0.64 17.10 -9.73
C ALA A 121 1.20 18.52 -9.91
N VAL A 122 0.92 19.44 -8.99
CA VAL A 122 1.49 20.81 -8.98
C VAL A 122 3.01 20.77 -8.81
N ASP A 123 3.52 19.95 -7.87
CA ASP A 123 4.96 19.80 -7.64
C ASP A 123 5.69 19.18 -8.86
N ALA A 124 4.98 18.33 -9.62
CA ALA A 124 5.47 17.81 -10.89
C ALA A 124 5.40 18.83 -12.06
N GLY A 125 4.80 20.00 -11.84
CA GLY A 125 4.65 21.07 -12.83
C GLY A 125 3.61 20.78 -13.91
N LEU A 126 2.58 19.98 -13.59
CA LEU A 126 1.53 19.59 -14.53
C LEU A 126 0.43 20.66 -14.64
N GLU A 127 -0.15 20.76 -15.84
CA GLU A 127 -1.42 21.47 -16.03
C GLU A 127 -2.58 20.64 -15.47
N ILE A 128 -3.45 21.25 -14.66
CA ILE A 128 -4.54 20.53 -14.00
C ILE A 128 -5.87 20.92 -14.63
N VAL A 129 -6.58 19.93 -15.13
CA VAL A 129 -7.92 20.07 -15.72
C VAL A 129 -8.96 19.56 -14.70
N PRO A 130 -9.65 20.46 -13.97
CA PRO A 130 -10.68 20.05 -13.03
C PRO A 130 -11.92 19.53 -13.77
N VAL A 131 -12.53 18.46 -13.21
CA VAL A 131 -13.76 17.83 -13.73
C VAL A 131 -14.67 17.48 -12.55
N VAL A 132 -15.91 17.93 -12.60
CA VAL A 132 -16.93 17.65 -11.57
C VAL A 132 -17.80 16.49 -12.03
N ASN A 133 -17.67 15.35 -11.35
CA ASN A 133 -18.33 14.08 -11.72
C ASN A 133 -19.55 13.77 -10.85
N LYS A 134 -20.35 12.81 -11.29
CA LYS A 134 -21.55 12.29 -10.61
C LYS A 134 -22.69 13.31 -10.52
N ILE A 135 -22.86 14.14 -11.55
CA ILE A 135 -24.00 15.09 -11.62
C ILE A 135 -25.37 14.41 -11.68
N ASP A 136 -25.40 13.09 -11.96
CA ASP A 136 -26.61 12.25 -11.95
C ASP A 136 -27.15 11.96 -10.54
N LEU A 137 -26.38 12.23 -9.48
CA LEU A 137 -26.82 11.99 -8.11
C LEU A 137 -27.80 13.08 -7.63
N PRO A 138 -28.86 12.72 -6.88
CA PRO A 138 -29.80 13.69 -6.33
C PRO A 138 -29.17 14.70 -5.35
N SER A 139 -28.05 14.33 -4.74
CA SER A 139 -27.29 15.16 -3.79
C SER A 139 -26.18 15.98 -4.45
N ALA A 140 -26.07 15.94 -5.78
CA ALA A 140 -25.02 16.64 -6.51
C ALA A 140 -25.23 18.16 -6.45
N ASP A 141 -24.17 18.89 -6.10
CA ASP A 141 -24.10 20.35 -6.15
C ASP A 141 -22.81 20.78 -6.86
N PRO A 142 -22.80 20.76 -8.21
CA PRO A 142 -21.59 21.07 -8.98
C PRO A 142 -21.09 22.50 -8.77
N GLU A 143 -21.97 23.48 -8.53
CA GLU A 143 -21.57 24.87 -8.33
C GLU A 143 -20.80 25.05 -7.01
N ARG A 144 -21.29 24.47 -5.93
CA ARG A 144 -20.59 24.43 -4.65
C ARG A 144 -19.20 23.81 -4.79
N VAL A 145 -19.10 22.67 -5.49
CA VAL A 145 -17.83 21.96 -5.66
C VAL A 145 -16.86 22.75 -6.53
N CYS A 146 -17.32 23.45 -7.58
CA CYS A 146 -16.46 24.37 -8.35
C CYS A 146 -15.88 25.48 -7.48
N HIS A 147 -16.69 26.14 -6.64
CA HIS A 147 -16.21 27.13 -5.68
C HIS A 147 -15.21 26.52 -4.68
N GLU A 148 -15.49 25.34 -4.17
CA GLU A 148 -14.59 24.64 -3.26
C GLU A 148 -13.21 24.35 -3.90
N ILE A 149 -13.18 23.96 -5.17
CA ILE A 149 -11.92 23.77 -5.93
C ILE A 149 -11.15 25.09 -6.05
N GLU A 150 -11.83 26.20 -6.37
CA GLU A 150 -11.19 27.51 -6.48
C GLU A 150 -10.66 28.02 -5.14
N ASP A 151 -11.45 27.88 -4.06
CA ASP A 151 -11.11 28.42 -2.74
C ASP A 151 -10.01 27.59 -2.03
N VAL A 152 -10.04 26.26 -2.17
CA VAL A 152 -9.16 25.36 -1.43
C VAL A 152 -7.89 25.03 -2.22
N ILE A 153 -8.01 24.76 -3.52
CA ILE A 153 -6.88 24.37 -4.37
C ILE A 153 -6.27 25.60 -5.08
N GLY A 154 -7.10 26.61 -5.38
CA GLY A 154 -6.66 27.80 -6.08
C GLY A 154 -6.61 27.65 -7.61
N ILE A 155 -7.32 26.68 -8.18
CA ILE A 155 -7.39 26.40 -9.62
C ILE A 155 -8.74 26.86 -10.15
N PRO A 156 -8.81 27.61 -11.28
CA PRO A 156 -10.09 27.99 -11.88
C PRO A 156 -10.96 26.78 -12.20
N ALA A 157 -12.19 26.75 -11.71
CA ALA A 157 -13.09 25.60 -11.86
C ALA A 157 -14.52 25.94 -12.23
N MET A 158 -14.90 27.21 -12.32
CA MET A 158 -16.28 27.59 -12.64
C MET A 158 -16.75 27.15 -14.02
N ASP A 159 -15.82 26.99 -14.96
CA ASP A 159 -16.04 26.47 -16.32
C ASP A 159 -15.61 25.00 -16.47
N ALA A 160 -15.35 24.32 -15.37
CA ALA A 160 -14.98 22.90 -15.39
C ALA A 160 -16.12 22.03 -15.96
N PRO A 161 -15.80 21.00 -16.78
CA PRO A 161 -16.77 20.05 -17.28
C PRO A 161 -17.56 19.40 -16.13
N ARG A 162 -18.87 19.41 -16.23
CA ARG A 162 -19.82 18.80 -15.29
C ARG A 162 -20.35 17.52 -15.92
N ILE A 163 -19.91 16.38 -15.43
CA ILE A 163 -20.10 15.09 -16.09
C ILE A 163 -20.80 14.05 -15.23
N SER A 164 -21.35 13.04 -15.88
CA SER A 164 -21.63 11.75 -15.27
C SER A 164 -20.86 10.66 -16.00
N ALA A 165 -19.76 10.18 -15.44
CA ALA A 165 -19.02 9.07 -15.98
C ALA A 165 -19.88 7.80 -16.03
N LYS A 166 -20.83 7.64 -15.12
CA LYS A 166 -21.76 6.51 -15.06
C LYS A 166 -22.71 6.48 -16.28
N THR A 167 -23.32 7.62 -16.64
CA THR A 167 -24.25 7.71 -17.76
C THR A 167 -23.60 8.03 -19.09
N GLY A 168 -22.35 8.49 -19.08
CA GLY A 168 -21.59 8.95 -20.26
C GLY A 168 -21.90 10.41 -20.64
N GLU A 169 -22.59 11.17 -19.77
CA GLU A 169 -22.98 12.54 -20.04
C GLU A 169 -21.76 13.47 -20.01
N ASN A 170 -21.65 14.35 -21.01
CA ASN A 170 -20.62 15.39 -21.18
C ASN A 170 -19.16 14.89 -21.22
N ILE A 171 -18.88 13.62 -21.46
CA ILE A 171 -17.50 13.09 -21.54
C ILE A 171 -16.71 13.72 -22.69
N GLY A 172 -17.36 14.02 -23.82
CA GLY A 172 -16.74 14.72 -24.95
C GLY A 172 -16.13 16.07 -24.57
N GLU A 173 -16.75 16.80 -23.62
CA GLU A 173 -16.22 18.07 -23.11
C GLU A 173 -14.88 17.90 -22.39
N VAL A 174 -14.74 16.82 -21.60
CA VAL A 174 -13.46 16.48 -20.97
C VAL A 174 -12.39 16.19 -22.01
N MET A 175 -12.72 15.45 -23.07
CA MET A 175 -11.78 15.14 -24.14
C MET A 175 -11.28 16.40 -24.87
N GLU A 176 -12.19 17.35 -25.15
CA GLU A 176 -11.81 18.63 -25.76
C GLU A 176 -10.95 19.49 -24.82
N ARG A 177 -11.24 19.49 -23.51
CA ARG A 177 -10.40 20.20 -22.52
C ARG A 177 -9.01 19.57 -22.42
N ILE A 178 -8.86 18.27 -22.54
CA ILE A 178 -7.57 17.60 -22.62
C ILE A 178 -6.78 18.09 -23.84
N VAL A 179 -7.43 18.25 -24.99
CA VAL A 179 -6.78 18.77 -26.21
C VAL A 179 -6.34 20.22 -26.07
N THR A 180 -7.19 21.08 -25.49
CA THR A 180 -6.96 22.52 -25.41
C THR A 180 -6.04 22.95 -24.28
N ASP A 181 -6.20 22.36 -23.11
CA ASP A 181 -5.59 22.84 -21.88
C ASP A 181 -4.26 22.11 -21.56
N ILE A 182 -4.14 20.82 -21.88
CA ILE A 182 -2.90 20.09 -21.61
C ILE A 182 -1.88 20.41 -22.72
N PRO A 183 -0.68 20.90 -22.38
CA PRO A 183 0.32 21.24 -23.35
C PRO A 183 0.88 20.00 -24.08
N ALA A 184 1.33 20.20 -25.30
CA ALA A 184 2.08 19.18 -26.02
C ALA A 184 3.45 18.94 -25.32
N PRO A 185 3.96 17.69 -25.37
CA PRO A 185 5.23 17.36 -24.74
C PRO A 185 6.41 18.10 -25.38
N GLY A 186 7.35 18.55 -24.55
CA GLY A 186 8.63 19.11 -24.98
C GLY A 186 9.64 18.03 -25.42
N GLY A 187 10.89 18.46 -25.65
CA GLY A 187 12.03 17.60 -25.95
C GLY A 187 12.58 17.77 -27.39
N ASP A 188 13.76 17.24 -27.68
CA ASP A 188 14.41 17.27 -28.99
C ASP A 188 14.84 15.85 -29.40
N GLU A 189 14.40 15.39 -30.58
CA GLU A 189 14.73 14.08 -31.13
C GLU A 189 16.23 13.92 -31.47
N THR A 190 16.93 15.05 -31.65
CA THR A 190 18.36 15.06 -32.00
C THR A 190 19.28 15.04 -30.77
N ASP A 191 18.76 15.26 -29.59
CA ASP A 191 19.50 15.20 -28.34
C ASP A 191 19.83 13.76 -27.93
N PRO A 192 20.78 13.53 -27.00
CA PRO A 192 21.00 12.23 -26.41
C PRO A 192 19.72 11.69 -25.75
N LEU A 193 19.48 10.39 -25.94
CA LEU A 193 18.30 9.74 -25.38
C LEU A 193 18.21 9.94 -23.87
N ARG A 194 17.07 10.44 -23.42
CA ARG A 194 16.64 10.43 -22.02
C ARG A 194 15.20 9.96 -21.95
N ALA A 195 14.99 8.73 -21.50
CA ALA A 195 13.66 8.19 -21.29
C ALA A 195 13.47 7.81 -19.82
N LEU A 196 12.39 8.30 -19.21
CA LEU A 196 12.00 8.00 -17.83
C LEU A 196 11.32 6.65 -17.77
N VAL A 197 11.82 5.74 -16.96
CA VAL A 197 11.11 4.49 -16.62
C VAL A 197 10.08 4.80 -15.54
N PHE A 198 8.79 4.78 -15.88
CA PHE A 198 7.73 5.04 -14.92
C PHE A 198 7.07 3.77 -14.37
N ASP A 199 7.16 2.64 -15.11
CA ASP A 199 6.73 1.32 -14.64
C ASP A 199 7.53 0.21 -15.31
N SER A 200 7.40 -1.03 -14.82
CA SER A 200 7.99 -2.23 -15.43
C SER A 200 7.09 -3.44 -15.23
N TYR A 201 7.18 -4.36 -16.19
CA TYR A 201 6.44 -5.62 -16.20
C TYR A 201 7.35 -6.77 -16.58
N TYR A 202 7.26 -7.88 -15.87
CA TYR A 202 7.99 -9.09 -16.21
C TYR A 202 7.14 -10.03 -17.07
N ASP A 203 7.61 -10.30 -18.27
CA ASP A 203 7.04 -11.28 -19.19
C ASP A 203 7.94 -12.53 -19.23
N ALA A 204 7.34 -13.72 -19.08
CA ALA A 204 8.10 -14.99 -19.04
C ALA A 204 8.89 -15.29 -20.33
N TYR A 205 8.49 -14.71 -21.47
CA TYR A 205 9.11 -14.92 -22.76
C TYR A 205 10.03 -13.79 -23.20
N ARG A 206 9.67 -12.53 -22.86
CA ARG A 206 10.39 -11.31 -23.28
C ARG A 206 11.35 -10.77 -22.21
N GLY A 207 11.27 -11.29 -20.99
CA GLY A 207 11.98 -10.74 -19.82
C GLY A 207 11.32 -9.49 -19.28
N VAL A 208 12.09 -8.58 -18.71
CA VAL A 208 11.57 -7.31 -18.20
C VAL A 208 11.26 -6.37 -19.34
N ILE A 209 10.02 -5.92 -19.42
CA ILE A 209 9.54 -4.86 -20.28
C ILE A 209 9.45 -3.59 -19.44
N VAL A 210 10.13 -2.53 -19.84
CA VAL A 210 10.07 -1.23 -19.16
C VAL A 210 9.12 -0.30 -19.89
N TYR A 211 8.26 0.37 -19.15
CA TYR A 211 7.38 1.41 -19.67
C TYR A 211 8.09 2.75 -19.52
N VAL A 212 8.20 3.45 -20.64
CA VAL A 212 9.04 4.64 -20.71
C VAL A 212 8.30 5.85 -21.29
N ARG A 213 8.65 7.02 -20.77
CA ARG A 213 8.34 8.30 -21.37
C ARG A 213 9.63 8.87 -21.97
N VAL A 214 9.73 8.95 -23.28
CA VAL A 214 10.88 9.53 -23.98
C VAL A 214 10.81 11.06 -23.84
N LYS A 215 11.70 11.62 -23.05
CA LYS A 215 11.81 13.08 -22.89
C LYS A 215 12.61 13.71 -24.03
N ASP A 216 13.77 13.13 -24.37
CA ASP A 216 14.63 13.57 -25.46
C ASP A 216 15.20 12.37 -26.22
N GLY A 217 15.62 12.62 -27.46
CA GLY A 217 16.25 11.60 -28.31
C GLY A 217 15.28 10.63 -28.92
N THR A 218 15.83 9.51 -29.36
CA THR A 218 15.10 8.43 -30.05
C THR A 218 15.69 7.09 -29.64
N VAL A 219 14.83 6.06 -29.49
CA VAL A 219 15.25 4.67 -29.26
C VAL A 219 14.57 3.74 -30.25
N LYS A 220 15.30 2.76 -30.77
CA LYS A 220 14.82 1.78 -31.74
C LYS A 220 15.37 0.37 -31.49
N PRO A 221 14.74 -0.65 -32.04
CA PRO A 221 15.28 -2.02 -32.00
C PRO A 221 16.71 -2.06 -32.56
N GLY A 222 17.59 -2.81 -31.88
CA GLY A 222 19.03 -2.91 -32.21
C GLY A 222 19.93 -1.91 -31.48
N ASP A 223 19.38 -0.87 -30.88
CA ASP A 223 20.18 0.05 -30.05
C ASP A 223 20.63 -0.65 -28.75
N THR A 224 21.78 -0.23 -28.23
CA THR A 224 22.22 -0.63 -26.88
C THR A 224 21.88 0.49 -25.91
N ILE A 225 20.96 0.21 -25.00
CA ILE A 225 20.56 1.13 -23.94
C ILE A 225 21.37 0.91 -22.67
N ARG A 226 21.53 1.98 -21.89
CA ARG A 226 22.14 1.97 -20.56
C ARG A 226 21.17 2.54 -19.54
N MET A 227 20.98 1.82 -18.45
CA MET A 227 20.26 2.30 -17.26
C MET A 227 21.20 3.19 -16.45
N MET A 228 20.86 4.46 -16.24
CA MET A 228 21.81 5.41 -15.63
C MET A 228 22.05 5.18 -14.14
N ALA A 229 21.02 4.75 -13.39
CA ALA A 229 21.15 4.50 -11.94
C ALA A 229 21.84 3.16 -11.63
N THR A 230 21.57 2.11 -12.41
CA THR A 230 22.11 0.77 -12.16
C THR A 230 23.38 0.47 -12.98
N GLY A 231 23.62 1.23 -14.05
CA GLY A 231 24.73 1.05 -14.96
C GLY A 231 24.60 -0.16 -15.90
N GLY A 232 23.50 -0.87 -15.89
CA GLY A 232 23.26 -2.04 -16.74
C GLY A 232 23.09 -1.66 -18.20
N GLU A 233 23.72 -2.40 -19.13
CA GLU A 233 23.60 -2.21 -20.57
C GLU A 233 22.88 -3.39 -21.21
N PHE A 234 21.91 -3.07 -22.10
CA PHE A 234 21.04 -4.07 -22.72
C PHE A 234 20.74 -3.71 -24.17
N SER A 235 20.64 -4.71 -25.03
CA SER A 235 20.24 -4.50 -26.42
C SER A 235 18.71 -4.47 -26.53
N VAL A 236 18.17 -3.45 -27.17
CA VAL A 236 16.73 -3.30 -27.44
C VAL A 236 16.33 -4.35 -28.48
N VAL A 237 15.42 -5.23 -28.10
CA VAL A 237 14.85 -6.24 -28.99
C VAL A 237 13.61 -5.67 -29.71
N GLU A 238 12.78 -4.97 -28.97
CA GLU A 238 11.51 -4.42 -29.44
C GLU A 238 11.18 -3.15 -28.66
N CYS A 239 10.55 -2.18 -29.31
CA CYS A 239 9.89 -1.04 -28.66
C CYS A 239 8.56 -0.76 -29.36
N GLY A 240 7.66 -0.03 -28.71
CA GLY A 240 6.36 0.26 -29.28
C GLY A 240 5.40 0.94 -28.32
N PHE A 241 4.11 0.94 -28.67
CA PHE A 241 3.04 1.60 -27.96
C PHE A 241 2.22 0.64 -27.10
N LEU A 242 1.65 1.16 -26.02
CA LEU A 242 0.80 0.44 -25.08
C LEU A 242 -0.66 0.59 -25.52
N ARG A 243 -1.27 -0.48 -26.05
CA ARG A 243 -2.71 -0.52 -26.33
C ARG A 243 -3.47 -1.10 -25.16
N ALA A 244 -4.77 -0.87 -25.09
CA ALA A 244 -5.60 -1.30 -23.96
C ALA A 244 -5.49 -2.82 -23.66
N THR A 245 -5.31 -3.66 -24.69
CA THR A 245 -5.25 -5.12 -24.55
C THR A 245 -3.98 -5.77 -25.10
N SER A 246 -3.04 -4.99 -25.67
CA SER A 246 -1.86 -5.54 -26.34
C SER A 246 -0.70 -4.52 -26.42
N LEU A 247 0.49 -5.04 -26.69
CA LEU A 247 1.66 -4.24 -27.04
C LEU A 247 1.72 -4.15 -28.57
N GLU A 248 1.85 -2.94 -29.11
CA GLU A 248 1.96 -2.69 -30.56
C GLU A 248 3.41 -2.29 -30.89
N PRO A 249 4.19 -3.15 -31.59
CA PRO A 249 5.56 -2.83 -31.97
C PRO A 249 5.63 -1.63 -32.91
N ALA A 250 6.67 -0.80 -32.74
CA ALA A 250 6.99 0.35 -33.56
C ALA A 250 8.43 0.31 -34.06
N GLU A 251 8.72 1.04 -35.12
CA GLU A 251 10.08 1.15 -35.67
C GLU A 251 11.02 1.92 -34.74
N ALA A 252 10.49 2.90 -34.00
CA ALA A 252 11.20 3.69 -32.99
C ALA A 252 10.21 4.40 -32.08
N LEU A 253 10.71 4.84 -30.90
CA LEU A 253 10.04 5.80 -30.02
C LEU A 253 10.81 7.11 -30.04
N TYR A 254 10.09 8.22 -30.19
CA TYR A 254 10.63 9.58 -30.33
C TYR A 254 10.36 10.45 -29.10
N ALA A 255 11.08 11.55 -29.00
CA ALA A 255 10.85 12.56 -27.95
C ALA A 255 9.37 12.97 -27.91
N GLY A 256 8.76 12.90 -26.73
CA GLY A 256 7.34 13.18 -26.50
C GLY A 256 6.47 11.94 -26.34
N GLU A 257 6.89 10.78 -26.79
CA GLU A 257 6.08 9.56 -26.82
C GLU A 257 6.18 8.77 -25.51
N VAL A 258 5.10 8.09 -25.19
CA VAL A 258 5.00 7.07 -24.13
C VAL A 258 4.91 5.72 -24.80
N GLY A 259 5.69 4.75 -24.30
CA GLY A 259 5.69 3.42 -24.88
C GLY A 259 6.45 2.41 -24.01
N TYR A 260 6.82 1.28 -24.62
CA TYR A 260 7.57 0.24 -23.94
C TYR A 260 8.89 -0.08 -24.66
N ILE A 261 9.85 -0.58 -23.89
CA ILE A 261 11.10 -1.15 -24.38
C ILE A 261 11.28 -2.55 -23.80
N ALA A 262 11.47 -3.55 -24.68
CA ALA A 262 11.88 -4.88 -24.34
C ALA A 262 13.35 -5.07 -24.72
N ALA A 263 14.24 -5.27 -23.74
CA ALA A 263 15.68 -5.28 -23.94
C ALA A 263 16.37 -6.51 -23.32
N SER A 264 15.72 -7.67 -23.29
CA SER A 264 16.25 -8.92 -22.76
C SER A 264 16.83 -8.81 -21.34
N ILE A 265 16.27 -7.91 -20.53
CA ILE A 265 16.66 -7.73 -19.13
C ILE A 265 16.16 -8.93 -18.35
N LYS A 266 17.07 -9.72 -17.77
CA LYS A 266 16.71 -10.94 -17.03
C LYS A 266 16.50 -10.69 -15.53
N ASP A 267 17.09 -9.63 -15.01
CA ASP A 267 17.04 -9.29 -13.59
C ASP A 267 16.45 -7.88 -13.42
N VAL A 268 15.30 -7.81 -12.78
CA VAL A 268 14.55 -6.57 -12.53
C VAL A 268 15.34 -5.56 -11.71
N ARG A 269 16.26 -6.02 -10.88
CA ARG A 269 17.15 -5.13 -10.12
C ARG A 269 17.95 -4.17 -11.01
N HIS A 270 18.08 -4.48 -12.29
CA HIS A 270 18.72 -3.60 -13.29
C HIS A 270 17.77 -2.63 -13.97
N ALA A 271 16.45 -2.82 -13.89
CA ALA A 271 15.42 -1.98 -14.51
C ALA A 271 14.54 -1.32 -13.43
N ARG A 272 15.14 -0.46 -12.64
CA ARG A 272 14.43 0.21 -11.55
C ARG A 272 13.49 1.27 -12.08
N VAL A 273 12.28 1.28 -11.57
CA VAL A 273 11.31 2.34 -11.86
C VAL A 273 11.81 3.68 -11.30
N GLY A 274 11.67 4.75 -12.09
CA GLY A 274 12.28 6.07 -11.83
C GLY A 274 13.69 6.23 -12.40
N ASP A 275 14.31 5.18 -12.97
CA ASP A 275 15.60 5.28 -13.65
C ASP A 275 15.49 5.99 -15.01
N THR A 276 16.61 6.46 -15.51
CA THR A 276 16.72 7.05 -16.83
C THR A 276 17.41 6.09 -17.79
N VAL A 277 16.76 5.83 -18.91
CA VAL A 277 17.34 5.09 -20.03
C VAL A 277 18.05 6.07 -20.97
N THR A 278 19.30 5.75 -21.32
CA THR A 278 20.09 6.46 -22.33
C THR A 278 20.73 5.48 -23.32
N LEU A 279 21.30 5.97 -24.43
CA LEU A 279 22.07 5.12 -25.34
C LEU A 279 23.48 4.92 -24.80
N ALA A 280 24.00 3.68 -24.90
CA ALA A 280 25.35 3.36 -24.43
C ALA A 280 26.45 4.04 -25.24
N ASP A 281 26.25 4.20 -26.54
CA ASP A 281 27.19 4.85 -27.47
C ASP A 281 27.14 6.37 -27.42
N ARG A 282 26.01 6.95 -27.00
CA ARG A 282 25.80 8.41 -26.87
C ARG A 282 25.05 8.71 -25.58
N PRO A 283 25.67 8.51 -24.40
CA PRO A 283 24.98 8.68 -23.13
C PRO A 283 24.66 10.14 -22.83
N ALA A 284 23.50 10.36 -22.20
CA ALA A 284 23.14 11.67 -21.66
C ALA A 284 24.07 12.02 -20.48
N ALA A 285 24.33 13.32 -20.30
CA ALA A 285 25.23 13.81 -19.25
C ALA A 285 24.61 13.68 -17.84
N GLU A 286 23.28 13.87 -17.73
CA GLU A 286 22.56 13.89 -16.46
C GLU A 286 21.28 13.04 -16.56
N PRO A 287 20.93 12.29 -15.49
CA PRO A 287 19.66 11.59 -15.45
C PRO A 287 18.48 12.56 -15.30
N LEU A 288 17.29 12.10 -15.64
CA LEU A 288 16.06 12.82 -15.37
C LEU A 288 15.83 12.89 -13.84
N ALA A 289 15.27 14.02 -13.39
CA ALA A 289 14.85 14.13 -12.00
C ALA A 289 13.69 13.16 -11.71
N GLY A 290 13.68 12.57 -10.51
CA GLY A 290 12.56 11.71 -10.08
C GLY A 290 12.95 10.34 -9.52
N TYR A 291 14.21 9.90 -9.65
CA TYR A 291 14.65 8.68 -8.99
C TYR A 291 14.80 8.91 -7.49
N ARG A 292 13.91 8.31 -6.71
CA ARG A 292 14.06 8.16 -5.24
C ARG A 292 13.91 6.69 -4.90
N ALA A 293 14.83 6.17 -4.10
CA ALA A 293 14.67 4.82 -3.57
C ALA A 293 13.50 4.82 -2.57
N VAL A 294 12.52 3.97 -2.82
CA VAL A 294 11.41 3.78 -1.88
C VAL A 294 11.92 3.04 -0.67
N GLN A 295 11.59 3.53 0.50
CA GLN A 295 11.87 2.82 1.75
C GLN A 295 10.57 2.27 2.32
N PRO A 296 10.51 0.97 2.65
CA PRO A 296 9.38 0.41 3.33
C PRO A 296 9.15 1.08 4.68
N MET A 297 7.88 1.27 5.03
CA MET A 297 7.48 1.87 6.31
C MET A 297 6.86 0.84 7.27
N VAL A 298 6.27 -0.21 6.73
CA VAL A 298 5.61 -1.28 7.50
C VAL A 298 6.30 -2.60 7.22
N PHE A 299 6.56 -3.36 8.27
CA PHE A 299 7.25 -4.65 8.19
C PHE A 299 6.45 -5.74 8.88
N CYS A 300 6.35 -6.92 8.26
CA CYS A 300 5.84 -8.10 8.93
C CYS A 300 6.62 -9.36 8.50
N GLY A 301 6.58 -10.40 9.34
CA GLY A 301 7.05 -11.73 8.96
C GLY A 301 5.95 -12.49 8.23
N ILE A 302 6.28 -13.11 7.10
CA ILE A 302 5.38 -14.00 6.35
C ILE A 302 5.96 -15.40 6.38
N TYR A 303 5.17 -16.36 6.85
CA TYR A 303 5.55 -17.76 7.03
C TYR A 303 4.56 -18.66 6.32
N PRO A 304 5.00 -19.73 5.65
CA PRO A 304 4.08 -20.74 5.15
C PRO A 304 3.46 -21.51 6.35
N ALA A 305 2.17 -21.80 6.29
CA ALA A 305 1.49 -22.58 7.33
C ALA A 305 2.08 -23.99 7.44
N ASP A 306 2.53 -24.58 6.32
CA ASP A 306 3.34 -25.80 6.27
C ASP A 306 4.78 -25.43 5.83
N GLY A 307 5.75 -25.70 6.69
CA GLY A 307 7.17 -25.42 6.43
C GLY A 307 7.74 -26.09 5.17
N ALA A 308 7.08 -27.10 4.61
CA ALA A 308 7.44 -27.70 3.32
C ALA A 308 7.36 -26.71 2.15
N HIS A 309 6.51 -25.68 2.24
CA HIS A 309 6.28 -24.67 1.20
C HIS A 309 7.20 -23.43 1.32
N TYR A 310 8.26 -23.47 2.11
CA TYR A 310 9.22 -22.34 2.22
C TYR A 310 9.82 -21.92 0.87
N THR A 311 10.20 -22.91 0.05
CA THR A 311 10.77 -22.64 -1.28
C THR A 311 9.74 -22.02 -2.21
N ASP A 312 8.49 -22.49 -2.16
CA ASP A 312 7.40 -21.97 -2.97
C ASP A 312 7.09 -20.51 -2.60
N LEU A 313 7.10 -20.19 -1.30
CA LEU A 313 6.93 -18.82 -0.80
C LEU A 313 8.08 -17.90 -1.29
N ARG A 314 9.33 -18.36 -1.23
CA ARG A 314 10.46 -17.60 -1.75
C ARG A 314 10.29 -17.27 -3.24
N ASP A 315 9.98 -18.30 -4.03
CA ASP A 315 9.85 -18.16 -5.48
C ASP A 315 8.66 -17.26 -5.86
N ALA A 316 7.58 -17.28 -5.05
CA ALA A 316 6.44 -16.38 -5.20
C ALA A 316 6.82 -14.92 -4.86
N LEU A 317 7.52 -14.68 -3.74
CA LEU A 317 7.99 -13.34 -3.36
C LEU A 317 8.97 -12.78 -4.40
N GLU A 318 9.89 -13.58 -4.92
CA GLU A 318 10.80 -13.18 -6.01
C GLU A 318 10.01 -12.75 -7.25
N LYS A 319 8.97 -13.50 -7.65
CA LYS A 319 8.12 -13.15 -8.80
C LYS A 319 7.29 -11.89 -8.54
N LEU A 320 6.74 -11.71 -7.35
CA LEU A 320 6.01 -10.49 -7.00
C LEU A 320 6.92 -9.26 -7.02
N GLN A 321 8.13 -9.37 -6.48
CA GLN A 321 9.13 -8.30 -6.48
C GLN A 321 9.52 -7.87 -7.90
N LEU A 322 9.44 -8.78 -8.89
CA LEU A 322 9.67 -8.44 -10.29
C LEU A 322 8.66 -7.40 -10.83
N ASN A 323 7.44 -7.41 -10.31
CA ASN A 323 6.37 -6.50 -10.74
C ASN A 323 6.09 -5.40 -9.72
N ASP A 324 6.74 -5.45 -8.55
CA ASP A 324 6.57 -4.50 -7.46
C ASP A 324 7.92 -4.18 -6.82
N ALA A 325 8.54 -3.12 -7.32
CA ALA A 325 9.87 -2.67 -6.86
C ALA A 325 9.88 -2.14 -5.40
N SER A 326 8.72 -1.92 -4.81
CA SER A 326 8.57 -1.44 -3.44
C SER A 326 8.59 -2.57 -2.40
N LEU A 327 8.27 -3.80 -2.82
CA LEU A 327 8.35 -4.98 -1.97
C LEU A 327 9.81 -5.35 -1.68
N THR A 328 10.16 -5.38 -0.41
CA THR A 328 11.45 -5.90 0.04
C THR A 328 11.24 -7.13 0.92
N PHE A 329 12.12 -8.11 0.83
CA PHE A 329 12.06 -9.27 1.71
C PHE A 329 13.44 -9.86 1.97
N GLU A 330 13.62 -10.42 3.15
CA GLU A 330 14.82 -11.12 3.58
C GLU A 330 14.45 -12.37 4.38
N PRO A 331 15.28 -13.42 4.36
CA PRO A 331 15.02 -14.62 5.14
C PRO A 331 14.93 -14.33 6.63
N GLU A 332 13.90 -14.89 7.28
CA GLU A 332 13.69 -14.80 8.71
C GLU A 332 13.42 -16.18 9.30
N THR A 333 13.77 -16.38 10.56
CA THR A 333 13.50 -17.62 11.29
C THR A 333 12.81 -17.29 12.59
N SER A 334 11.64 -17.90 12.81
CA SER A 334 10.90 -17.86 14.06
C SER A 334 10.99 -19.19 14.79
N VAL A 335 11.19 -19.15 16.10
CA VAL A 335 11.17 -20.38 16.93
C VAL A 335 9.79 -21.04 16.90
N ALA A 336 8.73 -20.24 16.81
CA ALA A 336 7.35 -20.72 16.79
C ALA A 336 6.85 -21.15 15.41
N LEU A 337 7.27 -20.45 14.33
CA LEU A 337 6.72 -20.61 12.98
C LEU A 337 7.70 -21.27 11.98
N GLY A 338 8.98 -21.41 12.36
CA GLY A 338 10.01 -21.97 11.50
C GLY A 338 10.61 -20.95 10.52
N PHE A 339 10.88 -21.38 9.29
CA PHE A 339 11.47 -20.52 8.26
C PHE A 339 10.42 -19.73 7.51
N GLY A 340 10.69 -18.44 7.29
CA GLY A 340 9.86 -17.50 6.57
C GLY A 340 10.66 -16.32 6.03
N PHE A 341 9.96 -15.22 5.80
CA PHE A 341 10.58 -13.99 5.29
C PHE A 341 10.07 -12.77 6.06
N ARG A 342 11.00 -11.89 6.41
CA ARG A 342 10.69 -10.53 6.84
C ARG A 342 10.45 -9.68 5.61
N CYS A 343 9.22 -9.19 5.45
CA CYS A 343 8.81 -8.39 4.30
C CYS A 343 8.58 -6.94 4.72
N GLY A 344 8.99 -6.02 3.84
CA GLY A 344 8.77 -4.58 3.99
C GLY A 344 7.81 -4.06 2.93
N PHE A 345 6.88 -3.19 3.35
CA PHE A 345 5.76 -2.67 2.57
C PHE A 345 5.65 -1.14 2.70
N LEU A 346 5.01 -0.50 1.73
CA LEU A 346 4.74 0.94 1.76
C LEU A 346 3.77 1.33 2.87
N GLY A 347 2.75 0.51 3.08
CA GLY A 347 1.71 0.71 4.07
C GLY A 347 0.92 -0.57 4.33
N LEU A 348 -0.17 -0.45 5.07
CA LEU A 348 -1.01 -1.59 5.44
C LEU A 348 -1.75 -2.18 4.24
N LEU A 349 -2.35 -1.34 3.41
CA LEU A 349 -3.06 -1.80 2.20
C LEU A 349 -2.13 -2.54 1.24
N HIS A 350 -0.90 -2.03 1.06
CA HIS A 350 0.11 -2.73 0.26
C HIS A 350 0.44 -4.12 0.84
N MET A 351 0.59 -4.24 2.18
CA MET A 351 0.81 -5.52 2.85
C MET A 351 -0.34 -6.50 2.60
N GLU A 352 -1.59 -6.05 2.75
CA GLU A 352 -2.77 -6.88 2.52
C GLU A 352 -2.87 -7.37 1.07
N ILE A 353 -2.59 -6.49 0.11
CA ILE A 353 -2.61 -6.84 -1.32
C ILE A 353 -1.55 -7.91 -1.63
N ILE A 354 -0.32 -7.75 -1.14
CA ILE A 354 0.73 -8.74 -1.34
C ILE A 354 0.37 -10.08 -0.69
N GLN A 355 -0.20 -10.06 0.52
CA GLN A 355 -0.67 -11.28 1.18
C GLN A 355 -1.76 -11.97 0.36
N GLU A 356 -2.81 -11.26 -0.06
CA GLU A 356 -3.88 -11.84 -0.87
C GLU A 356 -3.38 -12.37 -2.22
N ARG A 357 -2.43 -11.69 -2.85
CA ARG A 357 -1.80 -12.17 -4.09
C ARG A 357 -1.03 -13.48 -3.87
N LEU A 358 -0.26 -13.59 -2.79
CA LEU A 358 0.45 -14.82 -2.43
C LEU A 358 -0.54 -15.98 -2.20
N GLU A 359 -1.65 -15.72 -1.52
CA GLU A 359 -2.69 -16.70 -1.25
C GLU A 359 -3.45 -17.12 -2.51
N ARG A 360 -3.88 -16.16 -3.36
CA ARG A 360 -4.73 -16.43 -4.54
C ARG A 360 -3.96 -16.84 -5.78
N GLU A 361 -2.89 -16.11 -6.14
CA GLU A 361 -2.13 -16.35 -7.36
C GLU A 361 -1.18 -17.55 -7.24
N TYR A 362 -0.64 -17.78 -6.02
CA TYR A 362 0.34 -18.84 -5.77
C TYR A 362 -0.20 -19.98 -4.90
N ASN A 363 -1.46 -19.89 -4.45
CA ASN A 363 -2.14 -20.91 -3.64
C ASN A 363 -1.35 -21.29 -2.38
N LEU A 364 -0.85 -20.30 -1.66
CA LEU A 364 -0.07 -20.46 -0.44
C LEU A 364 -0.94 -20.18 0.78
N ASP A 365 -0.92 -21.10 1.75
CA ASP A 365 -1.48 -20.85 3.08
C ASP A 365 -0.42 -20.14 3.93
N LEU A 366 -0.72 -18.92 4.40
CA LEU A 366 0.25 -18.06 5.06
C LEU A 366 -0.11 -17.72 6.50
N ILE A 367 0.91 -17.57 7.33
CA ILE A 367 0.82 -16.98 8.67
C ILE A 367 1.62 -15.68 8.65
N THR A 368 0.94 -14.56 8.91
CA THR A 368 1.58 -13.25 9.02
C THR A 368 1.75 -12.87 10.49
N THR A 369 2.90 -12.28 10.82
CA THR A 369 3.09 -11.67 12.15
C THR A 369 2.45 -10.28 12.21
N ALA A 370 2.38 -9.70 13.39
CA ALA A 370 1.91 -8.33 13.55
C ALA A 370 2.77 -7.36 12.73
N PRO A 371 2.15 -6.40 12.01
CA PRO A 371 2.90 -5.35 11.36
C PRO A 371 3.64 -4.51 12.39
N SER A 372 4.84 -4.06 12.05
CA SER A 372 5.67 -3.18 12.87
C SER A 372 6.28 -2.07 12.01
N VAL A 373 6.76 -1.03 12.65
CA VAL A 373 7.47 0.09 12.01
C VAL A 373 8.95 0.03 12.36
N VAL A 374 9.77 0.83 11.68
CA VAL A 374 11.19 0.97 12.03
C VAL A 374 11.33 1.90 13.23
N TYR A 375 11.94 1.41 14.30
CA TYR A 375 12.32 2.20 15.47
C TYR A 375 13.81 2.50 15.45
N LYS A 376 14.21 3.69 15.91
CA LYS A 376 15.61 4.05 16.10
C LYS A 376 15.95 3.97 17.58
N ILE A 377 16.98 3.21 17.92
CA ILE A 377 17.42 3.02 19.29
C ILE A 377 18.86 3.46 19.41
N LYS A 378 19.10 4.35 20.36
CA LYS A 378 20.43 4.75 20.77
C LYS A 378 20.82 3.99 22.03
N LYS A 379 21.88 3.20 21.94
CA LYS A 379 22.42 2.45 23.07
C LYS A 379 23.28 3.33 23.98
N THR A 380 23.49 2.87 25.20
CA THR A 380 24.35 3.57 26.21
C THR A 380 25.81 3.66 25.78
N ASN A 381 26.27 2.78 24.89
CA ASN A 381 27.61 2.84 24.29
C ASN A 381 27.73 3.86 23.14
N GLY A 382 26.64 4.57 22.78
CA GLY A 382 26.60 5.56 21.72
C GLY A 382 26.23 4.99 20.33
N GLU A 383 26.08 3.67 20.20
CA GLU A 383 25.67 3.01 18.95
C GLU A 383 24.19 3.32 18.65
N GLU A 384 23.89 3.72 17.40
CA GLU A 384 22.52 3.91 16.90
C GLU A 384 22.16 2.74 15.99
N ILE A 385 21.04 2.09 16.29
CA ILE A 385 20.52 0.96 15.53
C ILE A 385 19.08 1.21 15.11
N SER A 386 18.71 0.72 13.93
CA SER A 386 17.32 0.68 13.44
C SER A 386 16.76 -0.72 13.64
N ILE A 387 15.55 -0.81 14.18
CA ILE A 387 14.89 -2.08 14.51
C ILE A 387 13.51 -2.06 13.91
N ASP A 388 13.21 -3.01 13.06
CA ASP A 388 11.90 -3.30 12.47
C ASP A 388 11.28 -4.58 13.07
N ASN A 389 12.11 -5.46 13.65
CA ASN A 389 11.70 -6.73 14.23
C ASN A 389 11.76 -6.68 15.77
N PRO A 390 10.62 -6.95 16.47
CA PRO A 390 10.61 -6.97 17.94
C PRO A 390 11.61 -7.95 18.58
N THR A 391 11.98 -9.03 17.88
CA THR A 391 12.95 -10.01 18.40
C THR A 391 14.35 -9.42 18.58
N ASN A 392 14.69 -8.40 17.79
CA ASN A 392 15.97 -7.69 17.83
C ASN A 392 16.01 -6.55 18.85
N TYR A 393 14.95 -6.35 19.63
CA TYR A 393 14.89 -5.29 20.64
C TYR A 393 15.95 -5.51 21.72
N PRO A 394 16.85 -4.55 21.97
CA PRO A 394 17.95 -4.72 22.93
C PRO A 394 17.45 -4.81 24.37
N ASP A 395 18.35 -5.28 25.26
CA ASP A 395 18.09 -5.25 26.70
C ASP A 395 17.78 -3.81 27.14
N PRO A 396 16.66 -3.56 27.84
CA PRO A 396 16.29 -2.24 28.32
C PRO A 396 17.42 -1.50 29.10
N ALA A 397 18.29 -2.23 29.80
CA ALA A 397 19.42 -1.65 30.51
C ALA A 397 20.50 -1.04 29.59
N THR A 398 20.51 -1.42 28.32
CA THR A 398 21.46 -0.92 27.31
C THR A 398 20.92 0.21 26.46
N ILE A 399 19.65 0.60 26.64
CA ILE A 399 18.98 1.64 25.86
C ILE A 399 19.18 3.00 26.55
N ALA A 400 19.76 3.95 25.82
CA ALA A 400 19.85 5.35 26.27
C ALA A 400 18.62 6.17 25.84
N SER A 401 18.13 5.95 24.60
CA SER A 401 16.86 6.52 24.11
C SER A 401 16.30 5.68 22.96
N ALA A 402 14.98 5.67 22.84
CA ALA A 402 14.27 5.08 21.72
C ALA A 402 13.44 6.15 21.02
N GLU A 403 13.31 6.03 19.70
CA GLU A 403 12.56 6.96 18.86
C GLU A 403 11.61 6.18 17.96
N GLU A 404 10.39 6.69 17.81
CA GLU A 404 9.36 6.15 16.93
C GLU A 404 9.07 7.09 15.77
N PRO A 405 8.66 6.58 14.59
CA PRO A 405 8.27 7.39 13.45
C PRO A 405 6.96 8.13 13.75
N ILE A 406 6.93 9.42 13.43
CA ILE A 406 5.77 10.31 13.59
C ILE A 406 5.30 10.76 12.23
N THR A 407 4.00 10.79 12.06
CA THR A 407 3.33 11.28 10.86
C THR A 407 2.63 12.60 11.10
N ASN A 408 2.55 13.42 10.07
CA ASN A 408 1.63 14.54 9.98
C ASN A 408 0.36 14.02 9.31
N ALA A 409 -0.74 14.05 10.04
CA ALA A 409 -2.01 13.47 9.63
C ALA A 409 -3.05 14.56 9.35
N HIS A 410 -3.70 14.49 8.20
CA HIS A 410 -4.80 15.34 7.77
C HIS A 410 -6.10 14.53 7.76
N ILE A 411 -7.10 14.99 8.47
CA ILE A 411 -8.40 14.33 8.57
C ILE A 411 -9.48 15.31 8.11
N TYR A 412 -10.08 15.01 6.97
CA TYR A 412 -11.17 15.78 6.40
C TYR A 412 -12.50 15.17 6.81
N SER A 413 -13.40 15.98 7.37
CA SER A 413 -14.68 15.46 7.89
C SER A 413 -15.72 16.55 8.02
N PRO A 414 -17.04 16.20 8.00
CA PRO A 414 -18.08 17.10 8.46
C PRO A 414 -17.88 17.53 9.91
N THR A 415 -18.24 18.78 10.22
CA THR A 415 -18.04 19.41 11.54
C THR A 415 -18.70 18.65 12.69
N GLU A 416 -19.79 17.92 12.42
CA GLU A 416 -20.51 17.11 13.42
C GLU A 416 -19.67 15.98 14.03
N TYR A 417 -18.64 15.50 13.32
CA TYR A 417 -17.77 14.38 13.78
C TYR A 417 -16.46 14.83 14.44
N VAL A 418 -16.18 16.14 14.52
CA VAL A 418 -14.93 16.68 15.10
C VAL A 418 -14.65 16.09 16.47
N GLY A 419 -15.67 16.03 17.35
CA GLY A 419 -15.50 15.48 18.70
C GLY A 419 -15.07 14.01 18.69
N ASN A 420 -15.68 13.18 17.84
CA ASN A 420 -15.36 11.76 17.73
C ASN A 420 -13.94 11.53 17.19
N ILE A 421 -13.52 12.38 16.22
CA ILE A 421 -12.17 12.32 15.62
C ILE A 421 -11.12 12.73 16.64
N MET A 422 -11.36 13.82 17.37
CA MET A 422 -10.42 14.28 18.40
C MET A 422 -10.24 13.23 19.51
N GLU A 423 -11.33 12.58 19.94
CA GLU A 423 -11.28 11.47 20.90
C GLU A 423 -10.42 10.30 20.37
N LEU A 424 -10.68 9.86 19.12
CA LEU A 424 -9.91 8.79 18.47
C LEU A 424 -8.42 9.14 18.40
N CYS A 425 -8.07 10.33 17.92
CA CYS A 425 -6.68 10.76 17.81
C CYS A 425 -6.00 10.84 19.18
N GLN A 426 -6.72 11.26 20.22
CA GLN A 426 -6.22 11.30 21.60
C GLN A 426 -5.98 9.89 22.15
N GLU A 427 -6.88 8.95 21.90
CA GLU A 427 -6.70 7.53 22.21
C GLU A 427 -5.45 6.94 21.53
N ARG A 428 -5.09 7.44 20.35
CA ARG A 428 -3.91 7.03 19.55
C ARG A 428 -2.67 7.90 19.81
N ARG A 429 -2.58 8.57 20.96
CA ARG A 429 -1.43 9.42 21.37
C ARG A 429 -1.16 10.57 20.40
N GLY A 430 -2.18 11.00 19.66
CA GLY A 430 -2.09 12.12 18.73
C GLY A 430 -1.88 13.44 19.43
N VAL A 431 -1.06 14.29 18.81
CA VAL A 431 -0.83 15.68 19.25
C VAL A 431 -1.58 16.59 18.27
N PHE A 432 -2.62 17.24 18.75
CA PHE A 432 -3.38 18.22 17.97
C PHE A 432 -2.48 19.40 17.54
N LYS A 433 -2.56 19.79 16.29
CA LYS A 433 -1.83 20.95 15.73
C LYS A 433 -2.72 22.12 15.46
N ASP A 434 -3.59 21.96 14.51
CA ASP A 434 -4.58 22.97 14.12
C ASP A 434 -5.83 22.33 13.52
N MET A 435 -6.83 23.17 13.26
CA MET A 435 -8.05 22.80 12.57
C MET A 435 -8.47 23.97 11.69
N LYS A 436 -8.68 23.69 10.41
CA LYS A 436 -9.10 24.67 9.42
C LYS A 436 -10.50 24.34 8.92
N TYR A 437 -11.39 25.33 8.90
CA TYR A 437 -12.67 25.19 8.25
C TYR A 437 -12.49 25.36 6.75
N ILE A 438 -12.90 24.37 5.98
CA ILE A 438 -12.91 24.41 4.52
C ILE A 438 -14.12 25.20 4.08
N ASP A 439 -15.27 24.89 4.68
CA ASP A 439 -16.54 25.59 4.51
C ASP A 439 -17.33 25.60 5.85
N THR A 440 -18.62 25.91 5.82
CA THR A 440 -19.48 25.93 7.02
C THR A 440 -19.69 24.58 7.67
N ASP A 441 -19.57 23.51 6.89
CA ASP A 441 -19.97 22.16 7.28
C ASP A 441 -18.78 21.18 7.33
N ARG A 442 -17.60 21.56 6.82
CA ARG A 442 -16.42 20.69 6.70
C ARG A 442 -15.16 21.31 7.28
N VAL A 443 -14.32 20.43 7.85
CA VAL A 443 -13.06 20.80 8.49
C VAL A 443 -11.92 19.89 8.03
N ASP A 444 -10.71 20.46 8.00
CA ASP A 444 -9.44 19.75 7.96
C ASP A 444 -8.80 19.81 9.36
N ILE A 445 -8.58 18.66 9.96
CA ILE A 445 -8.05 18.52 11.32
C ILE A 445 -6.64 17.94 11.23
N HIS A 446 -5.66 18.68 11.74
CA HIS A 446 -4.26 18.29 11.70
C HIS A 446 -3.80 17.69 13.03
N TYR A 447 -3.21 16.50 12.95
CA TYR A 447 -2.60 15.80 14.07
C TYR A 447 -1.20 15.30 13.74
N GLU A 448 -0.32 15.30 14.72
CA GLU A 448 0.86 14.43 14.69
C GLU A 448 0.52 13.11 15.38
N LEU A 449 0.62 12.00 14.63
CA LEU A 449 0.31 10.66 15.12
C LEU A 449 1.53 9.75 14.97
N PRO A 450 1.83 8.90 15.98
CA PRO A 450 2.81 7.84 15.81
C PRO A 450 2.36 6.86 14.72
N LEU A 451 3.24 6.53 13.78
CA LEU A 451 2.90 5.64 12.66
C LEU A 451 2.40 4.27 13.16
N ASN A 452 2.99 3.76 14.24
CA ASN A 452 2.57 2.49 14.83
C ASN A 452 1.12 2.48 15.36
N GLU A 453 0.55 3.63 15.69
CA GLU A 453 -0.86 3.75 16.12
C GLU A 453 -1.83 3.85 14.93
N ILE A 454 -1.32 4.11 13.73
CA ILE A 454 -2.10 4.22 12.49
C ILE A 454 -2.24 2.85 11.82
N ILE A 455 -1.15 2.06 11.76
CA ILE A 455 -1.03 0.86 10.94
C ILE A 455 -1.91 -0.32 11.36
N TYR A 456 -2.66 -0.27 12.45
CA TYR A 456 -3.47 -1.41 12.86
C TYR A 456 -4.93 -1.28 12.42
N ASP A 457 -5.64 -0.30 12.93
CA ASP A 457 -7.10 -0.21 12.80
C ASP A 457 -7.62 1.24 12.80
N PHE A 458 -6.70 2.22 12.71
CA PHE A 458 -7.06 3.64 12.79
C PHE A 458 -8.05 4.06 11.71
N PHE A 459 -7.84 3.60 10.48
CA PHE A 459 -8.68 3.94 9.34
C PHE A 459 -10.11 3.37 9.51
N ASP A 460 -10.23 2.12 9.95
CA ASP A 460 -11.52 1.48 10.19
C ASP A 460 -12.25 2.11 11.37
N ALA A 461 -11.52 2.42 12.44
CA ALA A 461 -12.05 3.15 13.59
C ALA A 461 -12.52 4.55 13.20
N LEU A 462 -11.77 5.27 12.37
CA LEU A 462 -12.13 6.58 11.85
C LEU A 462 -13.41 6.52 11.03
N LYS A 463 -13.48 5.62 10.05
CA LYS A 463 -14.69 5.39 9.23
C LYS A 463 -15.90 5.02 10.07
N SER A 464 -15.73 4.11 11.02
CA SER A 464 -16.83 3.69 11.92
C SER A 464 -17.36 4.85 12.75
N ARG A 465 -16.47 5.67 13.34
CA ARG A 465 -16.86 6.81 14.20
C ARG A 465 -17.45 8.00 13.43
N THR A 466 -17.20 8.05 12.12
CA THR A 466 -17.68 9.13 11.23
C THR A 466 -18.69 8.66 10.18
N ARG A 467 -19.23 7.43 10.32
CA ARG A 467 -20.18 6.82 9.36
C ARG A 467 -19.65 6.81 7.91
N GLY A 468 -18.34 6.72 7.74
CA GLY A 468 -17.68 6.71 6.43
C GLY A 468 -17.40 8.08 5.82
N TYR A 469 -17.78 9.18 6.50
CA TYR A 469 -17.62 10.53 5.95
C TYR A 469 -16.22 11.13 6.11
N ALA A 470 -15.39 10.61 7.00
CA ALA A 470 -14.03 11.13 7.14
C ALA A 470 -13.08 10.48 6.15
N SER A 471 -12.26 11.31 5.50
CA SER A 471 -11.10 10.88 4.75
C SER A 471 -9.81 11.23 5.51
N PHE A 472 -8.77 10.46 5.24
CA PHE A 472 -7.52 10.49 5.99
C PHE A 472 -6.32 10.38 5.06
N ASP A 473 -5.35 11.25 5.27
CA ASP A 473 -4.05 11.22 4.62
C ASP A 473 -2.95 11.49 5.64
N TYR A 474 -1.73 10.99 5.39
CA TYR A 474 -0.60 11.18 6.30
C TYR A 474 0.74 11.17 5.58
N GLU A 475 1.67 11.92 6.14
CA GLU A 475 3.06 11.96 5.68
C GLU A 475 4.01 11.69 6.84
N LEU A 476 5.12 10.99 6.55
CA LEU A 476 6.16 10.75 7.55
C LEU A 476 6.94 12.06 7.80
N MET A 477 6.89 12.58 9.03
CA MET A 477 7.64 13.78 9.43
C MET A 477 9.08 13.48 9.89
N GLY A 478 9.30 12.28 10.41
CA GLY A 478 10.58 11.90 11.02
C GLY A 478 10.40 11.10 12.29
N TYR A 479 11.35 11.21 13.23
CA TYR A 479 11.38 10.41 14.44
C TYR A 479 11.30 11.28 15.69
N ARG A 480 10.64 10.78 16.73
CA ARG A 480 10.50 11.43 18.04
C ARG A 480 10.83 10.44 19.15
N LYS A 481 11.50 10.94 20.19
CA LYS A 481 11.77 10.15 21.40
C LYS A 481 10.48 9.68 22.04
N SER A 482 10.46 8.40 22.43
CA SER A 482 9.29 7.75 23.01
C SER A 482 9.72 6.69 24.03
N GLU A 483 8.87 6.44 25.03
CA GLU A 483 9.07 5.39 26.02
C GLU A 483 8.58 4.05 25.48
N LEU A 484 9.42 3.41 24.66
CA LEU A 484 9.10 2.14 24.01
C LEU A 484 9.49 0.96 24.90
N VAL A 485 8.64 -0.06 24.87
CA VAL A 485 8.87 -1.32 25.56
C VAL A 485 8.57 -2.50 24.63
N LYS A 486 9.29 -3.60 24.84
CA LYS A 486 8.98 -4.87 24.20
C LYS A 486 7.95 -5.63 25.05
N LEU A 487 6.84 -5.99 24.45
CA LEU A 487 5.82 -6.86 25.01
C LEU A 487 5.97 -8.26 24.41
N ASP A 488 6.32 -9.24 25.24
CA ASP A 488 6.45 -10.64 24.86
C ASP A 488 5.24 -11.45 25.36
N ILE A 489 4.73 -12.32 24.52
CA ILE A 489 3.71 -13.30 24.90
C ILE A 489 4.40 -14.66 25.15
N MET A 490 4.12 -15.24 26.32
CA MET A 490 4.63 -16.56 26.69
C MET A 490 3.48 -17.55 26.78
N LEU A 491 3.63 -18.69 26.12
CA LEU A 491 2.74 -19.84 26.24
C LEU A 491 3.47 -20.97 26.94
N ASN A 492 2.87 -21.48 27.99
CA ASN A 492 3.47 -22.55 28.81
C ASN A 492 4.89 -22.25 29.34
N GLY A 493 5.25 -20.96 29.44
CA GLY A 493 6.56 -20.51 29.92
C GLY A 493 7.60 -20.27 28.80
N GLU A 494 7.26 -20.49 27.56
CA GLU A 494 8.10 -20.24 26.39
C GLU A 494 7.61 -19.00 25.65
N VAL A 495 8.53 -18.12 25.22
CA VAL A 495 8.21 -16.91 24.44
C VAL A 495 7.83 -17.34 23.03
N VAL A 496 6.69 -16.81 22.56
CA VAL A 496 6.27 -16.91 21.16
C VAL A 496 6.70 -15.65 20.45
N ASP A 497 7.83 -15.70 19.78
CA ASP A 497 8.49 -14.57 19.11
C ASP A 497 7.58 -13.88 18.08
N ALA A 498 6.79 -14.65 17.35
CA ALA A 498 5.80 -14.15 16.39
C ALA A 498 4.67 -13.30 17.02
N LEU A 499 4.50 -13.37 18.35
CA LEU A 499 3.54 -12.59 19.14
C LEU A 499 4.23 -11.52 20.01
N SER A 500 5.44 -11.12 19.65
CA SER A 500 6.16 -10.03 20.33
C SER A 500 5.88 -8.71 19.63
N PHE A 501 5.77 -7.61 20.41
CA PHE A 501 5.46 -6.27 19.93
C PHE A 501 6.39 -5.23 20.57
N ILE A 502 6.68 -4.16 19.82
CA ILE A 502 7.25 -2.94 20.35
C ILE A 502 6.12 -1.91 20.40
N LEU A 503 5.89 -1.33 21.58
CA LEU A 503 4.82 -0.36 21.78
C LEU A 503 5.17 0.63 22.92
N HIS A 504 4.40 1.70 23.02
CA HIS A 504 4.56 2.68 24.09
C HIS A 504 4.20 2.08 25.45
N ALA A 505 4.98 2.42 26.48
CA ALA A 505 4.85 1.86 27.84
C ALA A 505 3.42 1.98 28.41
N GLU A 506 2.74 3.11 28.19
CA GLU A 506 1.37 3.33 28.66
C GLU A 506 0.35 2.37 28.03
N LYS A 507 0.59 1.92 26.77
CA LYS A 507 -0.28 1.00 26.05
C LYS A 507 0.00 -0.48 26.36
N ALA A 508 1.12 -0.78 27.03
CA ALA A 508 1.56 -2.15 27.26
C ALA A 508 0.55 -2.97 28.06
N TYR A 509 0.04 -2.44 29.17
CA TYR A 509 -0.90 -3.18 30.02
C TYR A 509 -2.28 -3.41 29.38
N PRO A 510 -2.96 -2.38 28.85
CA PRO A 510 -4.26 -2.60 28.19
C PRO A 510 -4.18 -3.59 27.03
N ARG A 511 -3.14 -3.47 26.18
CA ARG A 511 -2.93 -4.37 25.05
C ARG A 511 -2.61 -5.79 25.51
N ALA A 512 -1.72 -5.96 26.49
CA ALA A 512 -1.38 -7.26 27.06
C ALA A 512 -2.61 -8.01 27.57
N ARG A 513 -3.51 -7.30 28.24
CA ARG A 513 -4.75 -7.89 28.78
C ARG A 513 -5.68 -8.35 27.68
N LYS A 514 -5.98 -7.48 26.70
CA LYS A 514 -6.83 -7.83 25.54
C LYS A 514 -6.25 -9.04 24.78
N MET A 515 -4.94 -9.04 24.53
CA MET A 515 -4.26 -10.13 23.83
C MET A 515 -4.38 -11.45 24.58
N THR A 516 -4.09 -11.47 25.88
CA THR A 516 -4.18 -12.71 26.68
C THR A 516 -5.60 -13.24 26.78
N GLU A 517 -6.61 -12.36 26.84
CA GLU A 517 -8.03 -12.72 26.81
C GLU A 517 -8.43 -13.35 25.45
N LYS A 518 -8.11 -12.70 24.32
CA LYS A 518 -8.39 -13.23 22.96
C LYS A 518 -7.65 -14.55 22.70
N LEU A 519 -6.38 -14.66 23.06
CA LEU A 519 -5.63 -15.91 22.92
C LEU A 519 -6.26 -17.06 23.73
N LYS A 520 -6.75 -16.80 24.93
CA LYS A 520 -7.44 -17.79 25.74
C LYS A 520 -8.72 -18.32 25.06
N GLU A 521 -9.42 -17.49 24.32
CA GLU A 521 -10.63 -17.87 23.58
C GLU A 521 -10.30 -18.72 22.36
N LYS A 522 -9.22 -18.41 21.65
CA LYS A 522 -8.84 -19.03 20.38
C LYS A 522 -7.96 -20.28 20.53
N ILE A 523 -7.13 -20.34 21.57
CA ILE A 523 -6.30 -21.53 21.82
C ILE A 523 -7.16 -22.68 22.33
N PRO A 524 -7.19 -23.84 21.64
CA PRO A 524 -8.00 -24.96 22.03
C PRO A 524 -7.52 -25.58 23.36
N ARG A 525 -8.47 -26.11 24.14
CA ARG A 525 -8.14 -26.83 25.38
C ARG A 525 -7.32 -28.07 25.05
N GLN A 526 -6.20 -28.21 25.73
CA GLN A 526 -5.31 -29.36 25.62
C GLN A 526 -5.43 -30.29 26.81
N LEU A 527 -4.71 -31.41 26.81
CA LEU A 527 -4.70 -32.38 27.92
C LEU A 527 -4.06 -31.83 29.20
N PHE A 528 -3.33 -30.70 29.08
CA PHE A 528 -2.70 -29.96 30.19
C PHE A 528 -3.16 -28.50 30.20
N GLU A 529 -2.89 -27.81 31.28
CA GLU A 529 -3.20 -26.42 31.46
C GLU A 529 -2.16 -25.56 30.73
N VAL A 530 -2.61 -24.61 29.89
CA VAL A 530 -1.75 -23.71 29.14
C VAL A 530 -1.85 -22.32 29.76
N PRO A 531 -0.86 -21.87 30.54
CA PRO A 531 -0.77 -20.48 30.98
C PRO A 531 -0.35 -19.60 29.81
N ILE A 532 -1.08 -18.49 29.61
CA ILE A 532 -0.80 -17.43 28.68
C ILE A 532 -0.32 -16.24 29.52
N GLN A 533 0.88 -15.73 29.27
CA GLN A 533 1.47 -14.66 30.04
C GLN A 533 1.99 -13.58 29.11
N ALA A 534 1.71 -12.33 29.41
CA ALA A 534 2.28 -11.19 28.73
C ALA A 534 3.33 -10.52 29.62
N CYS A 535 4.52 -10.29 29.10
CA CYS A 535 5.69 -9.83 29.85
C CYS A 535 6.30 -8.57 29.22
N VAL A 536 6.76 -7.66 30.07
CA VAL A 536 7.59 -6.51 29.69
C VAL A 536 8.87 -6.54 30.52
N GLY A 537 10.05 -6.57 29.88
CA GLY A 537 11.33 -6.65 30.58
C GLY A 537 11.43 -7.84 31.54
N GLY A 538 10.83 -9.00 31.19
CA GLY A 538 10.77 -10.19 32.03
C GLY A 538 9.72 -10.17 33.15
N LYS A 539 9.04 -9.04 33.38
CA LYS A 539 7.96 -8.93 34.38
C LYS A 539 6.60 -9.26 33.73
N ILE A 540 5.88 -10.20 34.33
CA ILE A 540 4.52 -10.55 33.91
C ILE A 540 3.57 -9.41 34.28
N ILE A 541 2.90 -8.83 33.27
CA ILE A 541 1.92 -7.74 33.44
C ILE A 541 0.47 -8.20 33.24
N ALA A 542 0.24 -9.26 32.45
CA ALA A 542 -1.07 -9.87 32.29
C ALA A 542 -0.94 -11.40 32.24
N ARG A 543 -1.97 -12.12 32.71
CA ARG A 543 -1.97 -13.57 32.73
C ARG A 543 -3.38 -14.11 32.56
N GLU A 544 -3.52 -15.06 31.66
CA GLU A 544 -4.71 -15.89 31.48
C GLU A 544 -4.32 -17.37 31.44
N THR A 545 -5.30 -18.26 31.49
CA THR A 545 -5.05 -19.70 31.49
C THR A 545 -6.12 -20.46 30.73
N VAL A 546 -5.71 -21.27 29.74
CA VAL A 546 -6.57 -22.23 29.09
C VAL A 546 -6.63 -23.49 29.93
N LYS A 547 -7.81 -23.80 30.48
CA LYS A 547 -8.00 -24.99 31.35
C LYS A 547 -7.81 -26.28 30.59
N ALA A 548 -7.15 -27.27 31.21
CA ALA A 548 -7.00 -28.60 30.64
C ALA A 548 -8.35 -29.30 30.36
N MET A 549 -8.41 -30.11 29.31
CA MET A 549 -9.52 -31.04 29.13
C MET A 549 -9.60 -31.99 30.32
N ARG A 550 -10.78 -32.12 30.90
CA ARG A 550 -11.04 -33.08 31.97
C ARG A 550 -11.45 -34.42 31.35
N LYS A 551 -10.63 -35.45 31.54
CA LYS A 551 -11.05 -36.82 31.34
C LYS A 551 -11.64 -37.30 32.65
N ASP A 552 -12.89 -37.73 32.66
CA ASP A 552 -13.51 -38.31 33.87
C ASP A 552 -12.91 -39.69 34.15
N VAL A 553 -11.83 -39.67 34.93
CA VAL A 553 -11.13 -40.91 35.34
C VAL A 553 -11.90 -41.68 36.43
N LEU A 554 -12.94 -41.05 37.01
CA LEU A 554 -13.75 -41.61 38.07
C LEU A 554 -15.02 -42.31 37.53
N ALA A 555 -15.40 -42.12 36.28
CA ALA A 555 -16.59 -42.70 35.65
C ALA A 555 -16.66 -44.22 35.74
N LYS A 556 -15.51 -44.89 35.83
CA LYS A 556 -15.40 -46.36 35.98
C LYS A 556 -15.25 -46.81 37.44
N CYS A 557 -15.30 -45.90 38.42
CA CYS A 557 -15.19 -46.25 39.84
C CYS A 557 -16.58 -46.48 40.46
N TYR A 558 -17.08 -47.70 40.38
CA TYR A 558 -18.26 -48.14 41.10
C TYR A 558 -17.90 -48.38 42.59
N GLY A 559 -18.62 -47.73 43.53
CA GLY A 559 -18.46 -47.89 44.96
C GLY A 559 -17.62 -46.85 45.68
N GLY A 560 -17.76 -46.82 47.03
CA GLY A 560 -17.23 -45.76 47.90
C GLY A 560 -15.74 -45.79 48.23
N ASP A 561 -14.86 -46.41 47.42
CA ASP A 561 -13.43 -46.45 47.70
C ASP A 561 -12.75 -45.07 47.44
N ILE A 562 -12.72 -44.27 48.50
CA ILE A 562 -12.14 -42.92 48.54
C ILE A 562 -10.63 -42.97 48.24
N THR A 563 -9.93 -44.00 48.67
CA THR A 563 -8.47 -44.14 48.52
C THR A 563 -8.11 -44.35 47.04
N ARG A 564 -8.87 -45.20 46.34
CA ARG A 564 -8.68 -45.44 44.92
C ARG A 564 -9.00 -44.21 44.07
N LYS A 565 -10.06 -43.46 44.43
CA LYS A 565 -10.39 -42.18 43.79
C LYS A 565 -9.29 -41.16 43.94
N LYS A 566 -8.73 -40.98 45.15
CA LYS A 566 -7.59 -40.08 45.40
C LYS A 566 -6.37 -40.46 44.58
N LYS A 567 -6.01 -41.75 44.56
CA LYS A 567 -4.84 -42.27 43.81
C LYS A 567 -4.97 -42.08 42.29
N LEU A 568 -6.17 -42.22 41.74
CA LEU A 568 -6.45 -41.98 40.33
C LEU A 568 -6.35 -40.49 40.00
N LEU A 569 -6.84 -39.61 40.86
CA LEU A 569 -6.72 -38.15 40.69
C LEU A 569 -5.27 -37.68 40.80
N GLU A 570 -4.47 -38.23 41.71
CA GLU A 570 -3.02 -37.95 41.82
C GLU A 570 -2.26 -38.40 40.58
N LYS A 571 -2.50 -39.61 40.08
CA LYS A 571 -1.91 -40.09 38.81
C LYS A 571 -2.30 -39.21 37.63
N GLN A 572 -3.55 -38.74 37.56
CA GLN A 572 -3.97 -37.79 36.53
C GLN A 572 -3.24 -36.46 36.65
N LYS A 573 -3.04 -35.95 37.86
CA LYS A 573 -2.30 -34.71 38.12
C LYS A 573 -0.81 -34.82 37.74
N GLU A 574 -0.18 -35.95 38.10
CA GLU A 574 1.20 -36.23 37.69
C GLU A 574 1.34 -36.41 36.17
N GLY A 575 0.42 -37.14 35.54
CA GLY A 575 0.40 -37.30 34.08
C GLY A 575 0.26 -35.98 33.35
N LYS A 576 -0.62 -35.06 33.82
CA LYS A 576 -0.76 -33.71 33.28
C LYS A 576 0.49 -32.89 33.49
N LYS A 577 1.19 -33.02 34.64
CA LYS A 577 2.45 -32.33 34.90
C LYS A 577 3.56 -32.79 33.96
N ARG A 578 3.66 -34.10 33.67
CA ARG A 578 4.63 -34.63 32.68
C ARG A 578 4.29 -34.21 31.26
N MET A 579 3.01 -34.23 30.86
CA MET A 579 2.58 -33.74 29.54
C MET A 579 2.87 -32.28 29.34
N ARG A 580 2.74 -31.45 30.38
CA ARG A 580 3.09 -30.05 30.34
C ARG A 580 4.59 -29.79 30.10
N GLN A 581 5.46 -30.69 30.57
CA GLN A 581 6.92 -30.58 30.38
C GLN A 581 7.37 -31.07 29.01
N LEU A 582 6.59 -31.85 28.30
CA LEU A 582 6.94 -32.47 27.01
C LEU A 582 6.09 -31.99 25.85
N GLY A 583 4.98 -31.26 26.13
CA GLY A 583 4.03 -30.85 25.11
C GLY A 583 4.35 -29.46 24.54
N THR A 584 4.59 -29.37 23.24
CA THR A 584 4.52 -28.12 22.49
C THR A 584 3.07 -27.65 22.41
N VAL A 585 2.84 -26.37 22.59
CA VAL A 585 1.51 -25.76 22.44
C VAL A 585 1.31 -25.41 20.97
N GLU A 586 0.39 -26.09 20.30
CA GLU A 586 -0.04 -25.69 18.96
C GLU A 586 -0.86 -24.41 19.05
N VAL A 587 -0.42 -23.38 18.36
CA VAL A 587 -1.11 -22.09 18.25
C VAL A 587 -1.81 -22.07 16.89
N PRO A 588 -3.15 -22.09 16.83
CA PRO A 588 -3.87 -22.03 15.56
C PRO A 588 -3.62 -20.69 14.84
N GLN A 589 -3.68 -20.70 13.51
CA GLN A 589 -3.56 -19.49 12.69
C GLN A 589 -4.55 -18.40 13.12
N GLU A 590 -5.79 -18.78 13.45
CA GLU A 590 -6.80 -17.87 13.98
C GLU A 590 -6.38 -17.14 15.26
N ALA A 591 -5.52 -17.74 16.08
CA ALA A 591 -5.01 -17.08 17.29
C ALA A 591 -4.04 -15.95 16.96
N PHE A 592 -3.19 -16.11 15.95
CA PHE A 592 -2.33 -15.03 15.45
C PHE A 592 -3.17 -13.89 14.88
N MET A 593 -4.13 -14.21 14.00
CA MET A 593 -5.02 -13.21 13.39
C MET A 593 -5.86 -12.46 14.44
N SER A 594 -6.33 -13.16 15.49
CA SER A 594 -7.15 -12.54 16.54
C SER A 594 -6.39 -11.52 17.39
N VAL A 595 -5.06 -11.63 17.46
CA VAL A 595 -4.21 -10.67 18.17
C VAL A 595 -3.99 -9.40 17.34
N LEU A 596 -4.07 -9.50 16.01
CA LEU A 596 -3.95 -8.35 15.10
C LEU A 596 -5.22 -7.47 15.14
N LYS A 597 -6.40 -8.09 15.29
CA LYS A 597 -7.72 -7.43 15.31
C LYS A 597 -8.23 -7.24 16.75
N LEU A 598 -7.47 -6.54 17.58
CA LEU A 598 -7.80 -6.38 19.01
C LEU A 598 -8.94 -5.39 19.28
N ASP A 599 -9.23 -4.51 18.37
CA ASP A 599 -10.17 -3.41 18.60
C ASP A 599 -11.51 -3.57 17.85
N GLU A 600 -11.74 -4.74 17.22
CA GLU A 600 -13.07 -5.17 16.72
C GLU A 600 -13.97 -5.70 17.82
#